data_daac5f280a3241fb1d0b0006c37b23bb
#
_entry.id   daac5f280a3241fb1d0b0006c37b23bb
#
_cell.length_a   1.000
_cell.length_b   1.000
_cell.length_c   1.000
_cell.angle_alpha   90.00
_cell.angle_beta   90.00
_cell.angle_gamma   90.00
#
_symmetry.space_group_name_H-M   'P 1'
#
loop_
_entity.id
_entity.type
_entity.pdbx_description
1 polymer ?
#
loop_
_entity_poly.entity_id
_entity_poly.type
_entity_poly.pdbx_seq_one_letter_code
_entity_poly.pdbx_strand_id
1 'polypeptide(L)'
;MLSWVPHAAGLERAHEEGFDEVLLLNEKGRIAECSSANVFLVSGGRALTPPLASGCLPGVTREILLEIAPKAGIDIAEQDLALEDLSSAQEVFISSTTREVAAVESISPSWNYKAPGPMTQAFDRAFREYVKSEIRT
;
A
#
# COMPACT_ATOMS: atom_id res chain seq x y z
N MET A 1 5.97 -5.46 -8.70
CA MET A 1 6.99 -6.07 -7.83
C MET A 1 7.66 -5.00 -6.99
N LEU A 2 7.81 -5.24 -5.69
CA LEU A 2 8.45 -4.29 -4.78
C LEU A 2 9.80 -4.80 -4.29
N SER A 3 10.73 -3.86 -4.07
CA SER A 3 11.98 -4.12 -3.38
C SER A 3 12.07 -3.13 -2.21
N TRP A 4 12.61 -3.55 -1.07
CA TRP A 4 12.78 -2.64 0.06
C TRP A 4 14.20 -2.09 0.09
N VAL A 5 14.32 -0.79 0.39
CA VAL A 5 15.59 -0.13 0.65
C VAL A 5 15.38 0.98 1.67
N PRO A 6 16.38 1.29 2.48
CA PRO A 6 16.23 2.28 3.55
C PRO A 6 16.41 3.74 3.11
N HIS A 7 16.66 4.02 1.84
CA HIS A 7 16.89 5.39 1.35
C HIS A 7 16.43 5.59 -0.09
N ALA A 8 16.30 6.86 -0.47
CA ALA A 8 15.70 7.26 -1.75
C ALA A 8 16.45 6.81 -3.02
N ALA A 9 17.75 6.57 -2.95
CA ALA A 9 18.53 6.12 -4.10
C ALA A 9 18.12 4.73 -4.60
N GLY A 10 17.32 4.01 -3.80
CA GLY A 10 16.92 2.65 -4.11
C GLY A 10 15.97 2.50 -5.28
N LEU A 11 15.20 3.54 -5.65
CA LEU A 11 14.25 3.42 -6.75
C LEU A 11 14.95 3.13 -8.08
N GLU A 12 16.00 3.89 -8.36
CA GLU A 12 16.78 3.70 -9.58
C GLU A 12 17.39 2.30 -9.63
N ARG A 13 17.95 1.86 -8.50
CA ARG A 13 18.52 0.53 -8.39
C ARG A 13 17.45 -0.55 -8.57
N ALA A 14 16.27 -0.35 -8.00
CA ALA A 14 15.18 -1.30 -8.12
C ALA A 14 14.74 -1.45 -9.57
N HIS A 15 14.66 -0.34 -10.32
CA HIS A 15 14.32 -0.38 -11.75
C HIS A 15 15.36 -1.16 -12.54
N GLU A 16 16.66 -1.00 -12.25
CA GLU A 16 17.73 -1.76 -12.89
C GLU A 16 17.58 -3.26 -12.65
N GLU A 17 17.03 -3.65 -11.51
CA GLU A 17 16.80 -5.05 -11.15
C GLU A 17 15.42 -5.56 -11.61
N GLY A 18 14.64 -4.73 -12.31
CA GLY A 18 13.34 -5.13 -12.84
C GLY A 18 12.15 -4.95 -11.88
N PHE A 19 12.31 -4.12 -10.85
CA PHE A 19 11.24 -3.82 -9.92
C PHE A 19 10.50 -2.55 -10.30
N ASP A 20 9.19 -2.49 -9.99
CA ASP A 20 8.34 -1.35 -10.33
C ASP A 20 8.34 -0.27 -9.25
N GLU A 21 8.71 -0.62 -8.02
CA GLU A 21 8.58 0.27 -6.88
C GLU A 21 9.55 -0.13 -5.77
N VAL A 22 9.77 0.79 -4.82
CA VAL A 22 10.66 0.57 -3.67
C VAL A 22 9.87 0.79 -2.38
N LEU A 23 9.98 -0.15 -1.46
CA LEU A 23 9.42 -0.03 -0.13
C LEU A 23 10.43 0.69 0.77
N LEU A 24 10.00 1.79 1.38
CA LEU A 24 10.86 2.63 2.20
C LEU A 24 10.61 2.42 3.68
N LEU A 25 11.69 2.35 4.45
CA LEU A 25 11.65 2.25 5.90
C LEU A 25 12.07 3.58 6.51
N ASN A 26 11.50 3.90 7.68
CA ASN A 26 11.93 5.08 8.43
C ASN A 26 13.15 4.74 9.30
N GLU A 27 13.65 5.73 10.06
CA GLU A 27 14.85 5.55 10.91
C GLU A 27 14.69 4.49 12.01
N LYS A 28 13.46 4.15 12.36
CA LYS A 28 13.17 3.11 13.34
C LYS A 28 13.03 1.72 12.72
N GLY A 29 13.26 1.60 11.40
CA GLY A 29 13.12 0.35 10.70
C GLY A 29 11.67 -0.03 10.44
N ARG A 30 10.73 0.89 10.61
CA ARG A 30 9.32 0.65 10.33
C ARG A 30 8.99 0.98 8.88
N ILE A 31 8.01 0.29 8.33
CA ILE A 31 7.54 0.56 6.98
C ILE A 31 6.88 1.94 6.95
N ALA A 32 7.28 2.79 6.03
CA ALA A 32 6.70 4.12 5.87
C ALA A 32 5.82 4.18 4.63
N GLU A 33 6.39 3.93 3.47
CA GLU A 33 5.67 4.06 2.20
C GLU A 33 6.47 3.43 1.07
N CYS A 34 5.96 3.51 -0.15
CA CYS A 34 6.76 3.26 -1.36
C CYS A 34 7.26 4.60 -1.88
N SER A 35 8.23 4.60 -2.79
CA SER A 35 8.84 5.84 -3.28
C SER A 35 7.83 6.78 -3.96
N SER A 36 6.80 6.24 -4.58
CA SER A 36 5.76 7.04 -5.25
C SER A 36 4.34 6.59 -4.90
N ALA A 37 4.16 5.92 -3.75
CA ALA A 37 2.88 5.35 -3.37
C ALA A 37 2.82 5.08 -1.87
N ASN A 38 1.61 4.98 -1.34
CA ASN A 38 1.38 4.52 0.02
C ASN A 38 1.15 3.01 0.00
N VAL A 39 1.50 2.32 1.08
CA VAL A 39 1.41 0.86 1.16
C VAL A 39 0.36 0.42 2.17
N PHE A 40 -0.34 -0.67 1.85
CA PHE A 40 -1.34 -1.28 2.71
C PHE A 40 -1.08 -2.78 2.81
N LEU A 41 -1.19 -3.30 4.02
CA LEU A 41 -1.11 -4.75 4.27
C LEU A 41 -2.48 -5.24 4.70
N VAL A 42 -2.85 -6.43 4.26
CA VAL A 42 -4.09 -7.08 4.71
C VAL A 42 -3.73 -8.26 5.58
N SER A 43 -4.22 -8.26 6.80
CA SER A 43 -3.96 -9.33 7.76
C SER A 43 -5.19 -9.52 8.64
N GLY A 44 -5.64 -10.78 8.78
CA GLY A 44 -6.79 -11.09 9.60
C GLY A 44 -8.09 -10.40 9.18
N GLY A 45 -8.29 -10.20 7.88
CA GLY A 45 -9.48 -9.53 7.35
C GLY A 45 -9.49 -8.03 7.54
N ARG A 46 -8.36 -7.45 7.83
CA ARG A 46 -8.18 -6.05 8.16
C ARG A 46 -7.11 -5.42 7.29
N ALA A 47 -7.34 -4.22 6.77
CA ALA A 47 -6.33 -3.48 6.05
C ALA A 47 -5.58 -2.55 7.00
N LEU A 48 -4.26 -2.56 6.91
CA LEU A 48 -3.39 -1.76 7.77
C LEU A 48 -2.48 -0.90 6.92
N THR A 49 -2.31 0.36 7.31
CA THR A 49 -1.40 1.26 6.62
C THR A 49 -0.60 2.06 7.65
N PRO A 50 0.68 2.38 7.36
CA PRO A 50 1.46 3.18 8.29
C PRO A 50 0.81 4.54 8.57
N PRO A 51 0.86 5.03 9.82
CA PRO A 51 0.35 6.35 10.15
C PRO A 51 1.28 7.45 9.61
N LEU A 52 0.78 8.68 9.52
CA LEU A 52 1.59 9.80 9.05
C LEU A 52 2.83 10.01 9.91
N ALA A 53 2.76 9.66 11.20
CA ALA A 53 3.89 9.75 12.12
C ALA A 53 5.06 8.83 11.71
N SER A 54 4.84 7.83 10.87
CA SER A 54 5.90 6.96 10.36
C SER A 54 6.77 7.64 9.31
N GLY A 55 6.35 8.80 8.82
CA GLY A 55 7.07 9.57 7.81
C GLY A 55 6.51 9.43 6.40
N CYS A 56 5.39 8.74 6.20
CA CYS A 56 4.78 8.63 4.88
C CYS A 56 4.10 9.93 4.50
N LEU A 57 4.02 10.19 3.19
CA LEU A 57 3.31 11.35 2.68
C LEU A 57 1.79 11.11 2.80
N PRO A 58 1.01 12.17 3.08
CA PRO A 58 -0.44 12.05 3.13
C PRO A 58 -1.02 12.03 1.72
N GLY A 59 -0.85 10.91 1.01
CA GLY A 59 -1.33 10.75 -0.36
C GLY A 59 -2.83 10.96 -0.45
N VAL A 60 -3.28 11.62 -1.52
CA VAL A 60 -4.71 11.89 -1.72
C VAL A 60 -5.50 10.60 -1.80
N THR A 61 -5.02 9.63 -2.58
CA THR A 61 -5.70 8.35 -2.71
C THR A 61 -5.76 7.61 -1.37
N ARG A 62 -4.66 7.65 -0.59
CA ARG A 62 -4.63 7.07 0.75
C ARG A 62 -5.73 7.64 1.64
N GLU A 63 -5.86 8.96 1.66
CA GLU A 63 -6.86 9.63 2.49
C GLU A 63 -8.29 9.27 2.05
N ILE A 64 -8.52 9.17 0.76
CA ILE A 64 -9.81 8.74 0.23
C ILE A 64 -10.13 7.31 0.69
N LEU A 65 -9.17 6.39 0.59
CA LEU A 65 -9.38 5.00 1.02
C LEU A 65 -9.71 4.91 2.50
N LEU A 66 -9.02 5.68 3.34
CA LEU A 66 -9.31 5.72 4.78
C LEU A 66 -10.73 6.22 5.06
N GLU A 67 -11.21 7.15 4.24
CA GLU A 67 -12.55 7.71 4.39
C GLU A 67 -13.64 6.76 3.89
N ILE A 68 -13.46 6.15 2.72
CA ILE A 68 -14.52 5.35 2.11
C ILE A 68 -14.61 3.92 2.62
N ALA A 69 -13.51 3.35 3.13
CA ALA A 69 -13.49 1.95 3.55
C ALA A 69 -14.54 1.63 4.63
N PRO A 70 -14.64 2.40 5.72
CA PRO A 70 -15.68 2.10 6.72
C PRO A 70 -17.10 2.15 6.16
N LYS A 71 -17.35 3.05 5.22
CA LYS A 71 -18.67 3.18 4.57
C LYS A 71 -18.98 1.98 3.69
N ALA A 72 -17.94 1.30 3.18
CA ALA A 72 -18.09 0.10 2.37
C ALA A 72 -18.03 -1.18 3.20
N GLY A 73 -18.00 -1.07 4.53
CA GLY A 73 -17.91 -2.21 5.41
C GLY A 73 -16.53 -2.86 5.48
N ILE A 74 -15.50 -2.13 5.08
CA ILE A 74 -14.12 -2.63 5.10
C ILE A 74 -13.42 -2.14 6.35
N ASP A 75 -12.82 -3.06 7.12
CA ASP A 75 -12.06 -2.72 8.31
C ASP A 75 -10.67 -2.23 7.92
N ILE A 76 -10.35 -0.99 8.30
CA ILE A 76 -9.08 -0.36 7.99
C ILE A 76 -8.58 0.41 9.21
N ALA A 77 -7.26 0.38 9.42
CA ALA A 77 -6.65 1.12 10.52
C ALA A 77 -5.25 1.59 10.15
N GLU A 78 -4.81 2.65 10.79
CA GLU A 78 -3.43 3.09 10.73
C GLU A 78 -2.68 2.40 11.87
N GLN A 79 -1.54 1.81 11.55
CA GLN A 79 -0.75 1.06 12.52
C GLN A 79 0.71 1.02 12.07
N ASP A 80 1.63 1.15 13.03
CA ASP A 80 3.05 0.95 12.74
C ASP A 80 3.27 -0.47 12.23
N LEU A 81 3.98 -0.57 11.12
CA LEU A 81 4.24 -1.85 10.47
C LEU A 81 5.75 -2.11 10.43
N ALA A 82 6.14 -3.31 10.79
CA ALA A 82 7.52 -3.76 10.72
C ALA A 82 7.70 -4.68 9.50
N LEU A 83 8.94 -4.95 9.11
CA LEU A 83 9.22 -5.85 8.00
C LEU A 83 8.64 -7.25 8.23
N GLU A 84 8.67 -7.76 9.47
CA GLU A 84 8.13 -9.07 9.77
C GLU A 84 6.62 -9.17 9.56
N ASP A 85 5.91 -8.04 9.53
CA ASP A 85 4.47 -8.05 9.25
C ASP A 85 4.18 -8.46 7.81
N LEU A 86 5.16 -8.33 6.92
CA LEU A 86 5.04 -8.79 5.54
C LEU A 86 4.85 -10.30 5.46
N SER A 87 5.44 -11.04 6.40
CA SER A 87 5.33 -12.50 6.42
C SER A 87 3.94 -12.99 6.82
N SER A 88 3.23 -12.21 7.62
CA SER A 88 1.88 -12.56 8.06
C SER A 88 0.78 -11.93 7.21
N ALA A 89 1.14 -11.05 6.29
CA ALA A 89 0.17 -10.40 5.43
C ALA A 89 -0.40 -11.37 4.40
N GLN A 90 -1.70 -11.30 4.20
CA GLN A 90 -2.40 -12.12 3.20
C GLN A 90 -2.38 -11.43 1.83
N GLU A 91 -2.39 -10.11 1.82
CA GLU A 91 -2.33 -9.30 0.62
C GLU A 91 -1.52 -8.05 0.91
N VAL A 92 -0.94 -7.49 -0.13
CA VAL A 92 -0.31 -6.18 -0.07
C VAL A 92 -0.79 -5.40 -1.29
N PHE A 93 -1.14 -4.14 -1.09
CA PHE A 93 -1.45 -3.27 -2.22
C PHE A 93 -0.91 -1.88 -1.96
N ILE A 94 -0.81 -1.09 -3.01
CA ILE A 94 -0.34 0.29 -2.93
C ILE A 94 -1.41 1.21 -3.49
N SER A 95 -1.36 2.47 -3.08
CA SER A 95 -2.24 3.51 -3.62
C SER A 95 -1.42 4.70 -4.07
N SER A 96 -1.80 5.29 -5.20
CA SER A 96 -1.17 6.48 -5.73
C SER A 96 -2.12 7.20 -6.67
N THR A 97 -1.78 8.44 -7.01
CA THR A 97 -2.59 9.24 -7.95
C THR A 97 -2.65 8.59 -9.33
N THR A 98 -1.54 7.99 -9.77
CA THR A 98 -1.45 7.42 -11.11
C THR A 98 -1.92 5.97 -11.20
N ARG A 99 -1.67 5.17 -10.16
CA ARG A 99 -2.01 3.74 -10.17
C ARG A 99 -3.31 3.44 -9.44
N GLU A 100 -3.87 4.42 -8.73
CA GLU A 100 -5.04 4.26 -7.90
C GLU A 100 -4.83 3.17 -6.84
N VAL A 101 -5.47 2.00 -6.98
CA VAL A 101 -5.26 0.85 -6.12
C VAL A 101 -4.59 -0.24 -6.95
N ALA A 102 -3.40 -0.65 -6.57
CA ALA A 102 -2.62 -1.63 -7.33
C ALA A 102 -2.14 -2.76 -6.44
N ALA A 103 -2.43 -4.00 -6.83
CA ALA A 103 -2.02 -5.18 -6.09
C ALA A 103 -0.50 -5.38 -6.19
N VAL A 104 0.09 -5.87 -5.09
CA VAL A 104 1.50 -6.23 -5.05
C VAL A 104 1.62 -7.75 -5.12
N GLU A 105 2.30 -8.23 -6.13
CA GLU A 105 2.51 -9.64 -6.38
C GLU A 105 3.66 -10.22 -5.56
N SER A 106 4.74 -9.46 -5.44
CA SER A 106 5.90 -9.88 -4.67
C SER A 106 6.71 -8.71 -4.15
N ILE A 107 7.40 -8.95 -3.03
CA ILE A 107 8.35 -8.02 -2.45
C ILE A 107 9.67 -8.77 -2.28
N SER A 108 10.74 -8.26 -2.89
CA SER A 108 12.06 -8.85 -2.75
C SER A 108 12.57 -8.68 -1.31
N PRO A 109 13.28 -9.64 -0.74
CA PRO A 109 13.81 -10.85 -1.38
C PRO A 109 12.90 -12.08 -1.32
N SER A 110 11.87 -12.13 -0.45
CA SER A 110 11.25 -13.42 -0.19
C SER A 110 9.74 -13.43 0.06
N TRP A 111 9.05 -12.33 -0.19
CA TRP A 111 7.60 -12.27 0.08
C TRP A 111 6.81 -12.31 -1.23
N ASN A 112 5.83 -13.25 -1.31
CA ASN A 112 4.94 -13.41 -2.46
C ASN A 112 3.50 -13.41 -1.98
N TYR A 113 2.61 -12.80 -2.76
CA TYR A 113 1.21 -12.66 -2.40
C TYR A 113 0.32 -13.04 -3.56
N LYS A 114 -0.88 -13.52 -3.23
CA LYS A 114 -1.92 -13.72 -4.23
C LYS A 114 -2.39 -12.33 -4.67
N ALA A 115 -2.25 -12.01 -5.93
CA ALA A 115 -2.55 -10.67 -6.45
C ALA A 115 -3.40 -10.73 -7.72
N PRO A 116 -4.53 -10.03 -7.76
CA PRO A 116 -5.11 -9.32 -6.64
C PRO A 116 -5.85 -10.25 -5.69
N GLY A 117 -5.78 -9.98 -4.38
CA GLY A 117 -6.56 -10.69 -3.40
C GLY A 117 -7.95 -10.05 -3.23
N PRO A 118 -8.84 -10.70 -2.47
CA PRO A 118 -10.22 -10.21 -2.33
C PRO A 118 -10.35 -8.83 -1.69
N MET A 119 -9.51 -8.51 -0.71
CA MET A 119 -9.55 -7.20 -0.06
C MET A 119 -9.07 -6.11 -1.00
N THR A 120 -7.99 -6.36 -1.75
CA THR A 120 -7.49 -5.42 -2.75
C THR A 120 -8.57 -5.11 -3.79
N GLN A 121 -9.30 -6.15 -4.23
CA GLN A 121 -10.39 -5.98 -5.17
C GLN A 121 -11.54 -5.16 -4.58
N ALA A 122 -11.83 -5.35 -3.30
CA ALA A 122 -12.87 -4.57 -2.62
C ALA A 122 -12.51 -3.09 -2.54
N PHE A 123 -11.25 -2.77 -2.24
CA PHE A 123 -10.76 -1.40 -2.23
C PHE A 123 -10.80 -0.77 -3.62
N ASP A 124 -10.39 -1.52 -4.62
CA ASP A 124 -10.41 -1.03 -6.00
C ASP A 124 -11.84 -0.70 -6.43
N ARG A 125 -12.79 -1.57 -6.13
CA ARG A 125 -14.21 -1.33 -6.43
C ARG A 125 -14.75 -0.09 -5.71
N ALA A 126 -14.48 0.01 -4.40
CA ALA A 126 -14.95 1.13 -3.61
C ALA A 126 -14.38 2.46 -4.13
N PHE A 127 -13.10 2.45 -4.49
CA PHE A 127 -12.46 3.64 -5.04
C PHE A 127 -13.05 4.05 -6.38
N ARG A 128 -13.28 3.09 -7.27
CA ARG A 128 -13.89 3.37 -8.58
C ARG A 128 -15.30 3.93 -8.46
N GLU A 129 -16.08 3.41 -7.53
CA GLU A 129 -17.42 3.93 -7.26
C GLU A 129 -17.37 5.35 -6.71
N TYR A 130 -16.40 5.63 -5.83
CA TYR A 130 -16.20 6.97 -5.32
C TYR A 130 -15.88 7.96 -6.44
N VAL A 131 -14.94 7.60 -7.32
CA VAL A 131 -14.56 8.45 -8.46
C VAL A 131 -15.75 8.73 -9.36
N LYS A 132 -16.56 7.73 -9.65
CA LYS A 132 -17.76 7.90 -10.48
C LYS A 132 -18.76 8.87 -9.83
N SER A 133 -18.96 8.77 -8.53
CA SER A 133 -19.88 9.64 -7.82
C SER A 133 -19.41 11.09 -7.84
N GLU A 134 -18.10 11.32 -7.71
CA GLU A 134 -17.55 12.68 -7.76
C GLU A 134 -17.62 13.30 -9.16
N ILE A 135 -17.43 12.48 -10.19
CA ILE A 135 -17.49 12.97 -11.58
C ILE A 135 -18.91 13.34 -11.98
N ARG A 136 -19.93 12.69 -11.41
CA ARG A 136 -21.33 12.96 -11.74
C ARG A 136 -21.89 14.26 -11.14
N THR A 137 -21.17 14.83 -10.21
CA THR A 137 -21.58 16.11 -9.66
C THR A 137 -21.12 17.25 -10.54
#